data_0e460f7200a7de38916c41d96460ff03
#
_entry.id   0e460f7200a7de38916c41d96460ff03
#
_cell.length_a   1.000
_cell.length_b   1.000
_cell.length_c   1.000
_cell.angle_alpha   90.00
_cell.angle_beta   90.00
_cell.angle_gamma   90.00
#
_symmetry.space_group_name_H-M   'P 1'
#
loop_
_entity.id
_entity.type
_entity.pdbx_description
1 polymer ?
#
loop_
_entity_poly.entity_id
_entity_poly.type
_entity_poly.pdbx_seq_one_letter_code
_entity_poly.pdbx_strand_id
1 'polypeptide(L)'
;MWMRKAVRFVIPVAVIFLIDLTKFRVEGHADVEKLNRLPGCEAIREYRIVWGGFAHVQAIVKLMAMALSKEDVSYMHLLTGEDFPLLTPEQLDEKFLTSDQIFMDYLTPEQLPETVTKRYQYYNWFTDQNVKNKVLWQLQNMTVKVQKKAGICRKGIGPFTKIYKGLVYVSMPREAAAYVVSFVAKHGEFWDDLAVCQVPEEFFFQTIFMNDKNWREHVVNKQLRYMDWTKGDGSSPAYLTLEDYDKVKASGCAFARKFHPKQSEILRDRL
;
A
#
# COMPACT_ATOMS: atom_id res chain seq x y z
N MET A 1 -11.73 -13.98 15.39
CA MET A 1 -11.95 -15.21 14.55
C MET A 1 -11.21 -15.09 13.19
N TRP A 2 -11.13 -13.91 12.57
CA TRP A 2 -10.36 -13.66 11.34
C TRP A 2 -8.85 -13.92 11.53
N MET A 3 -8.26 -13.46 12.63
CA MET A 3 -6.87 -13.73 12.99
C MET A 3 -6.52 -15.22 13.15
N ARG A 4 -7.48 -16.09 13.53
CA ARG A 4 -7.18 -17.52 13.73
C ARG A 4 -6.90 -18.28 12.44
N LYS A 5 -7.43 -17.86 11.28
CA LYS A 5 -7.11 -18.49 9.98
C LYS A 5 -5.86 -17.86 9.34
N ALA A 6 -5.67 -16.55 9.45
CA ALA A 6 -4.40 -15.89 9.04
C ALA A 6 -3.18 -16.42 9.82
N VAL A 7 -3.38 -16.89 11.06
CA VAL A 7 -2.36 -17.43 11.99
C VAL A 7 -2.04 -18.91 11.76
N ARG A 8 -2.80 -19.64 10.97
CA ARG A 8 -2.45 -21.02 10.59
C ARG A 8 -1.34 -21.12 9.53
N PHE A 9 -0.89 -20.00 9.02
CA PHE A 9 0.27 -19.93 8.12
C PHE A 9 1.57 -19.85 8.94
N VAL A 10 1.92 -20.96 9.57
CA VAL A 10 3.20 -21.15 10.25
C VAL A 10 4.13 -21.78 9.23
N ILE A 11 4.96 -21.00 8.58
CA ILE A 11 6.27 -21.34 7.98
C ILE A 11 6.81 -20.05 7.33
N PRO A 12 8.10 -19.85 7.14
CA PRO A 12 8.91 -18.68 7.46
C PRO A 12 8.52 -17.37 6.75
N VAL A 13 7.25 -17.02 6.79
CA VAL A 13 6.75 -15.71 6.38
C VAL A 13 6.66 -14.86 7.64
N ALA A 14 7.59 -13.95 7.82
CA ALA A 14 7.45 -12.90 8.81
C ALA A 14 6.30 -11.99 8.40
N VAL A 15 5.24 -11.95 9.19
CA VAL A 15 4.12 -11.02 8.98
C VAL A 15 4.29 -9.83 9.92
N ILE A 16 4.58 -8.67 9.35
CA ILE A 16 4.75 -7.44 10.12
C ILE A 16 3.48 -6.62 9.99
N PHE A 17 2.86 -6.31 11.13
CA PHE A 17 1.63 -5.55 11.20
C PHE A 17 1.89 -4.12 11.66
N LEU A 18 1.25 -3.17 11.00
CA LEU A 18 1.08 -1.83 11.54
C LEU A 18 -0.39 -1.63 11.94
N ILE A 19 -0.60 -1.26 13.19
CA ILE A 19 -1.91 -0.94 13.73
C ILE A 19 -2.09 0.58 13.75
N ASP A 20 -3.14 1.07 13.06
CA ASP A 20 -3.46 2.48 12.99
C ASP A 20 -3.87 3.04 14.36
N LEU A 21 -3.20 4.12 14.78
CA LEU A 21 -3.49 4.80 16.05
C LEU A 21 -4.89 5.42 16.15
N THR A 22 -5.58 5.63 15.01
CA THR A 22 -6.88 6.31 15.02
C THR A 22 -8.05 5.40 15.32
N LYS A 23 -7.96 4.11 14.99
CA LYS A 23 -9.10 3.20 15.03
C LYS A 23 -9.33 2.53 16.40
N PHE A 24 -8.32 2.49 17.27
CA PHE A 24 -8.36 1.74 18.54
C PHE A 24 -7.84 2.58 19.69
N ARG A 25 -8.73 3.33 20.34
CA ARG A 25 -8.33 4.24 21.45
C ARG A 25 -7.93 3.51 22.75
N VAL A 26 -8.44 2.31 23.01
CA VAL A 26 -8.24 1.58 24.27
C VAL A 26 -7.71 0.15 24.07
N GLU A 27 -8.17 -0.55 23.05
CA GLU A 27 -7.85 -1.98 22.82
C GLU A 27 -6.54 -2.20 22.02
N GLY A 28 -6.02 -1.18 21.36
CA GLY A 28 -4.92 -1.31 20.41
C GLY A 28 -3.59 -1.81 21.00
N HIS A 29 -3.29 -1.56 22.29
CA HIS A 29 -2.11 -2.14 22.95
C HIS A 29 -2.27 -3.64 23.18
N ALA A 30 -3.46 -4.08 23.61
CA ALA A 30 -3.75 -5.50 23.78
C ALA A 30 -3.71 -6.27 22.44
N ASP A 31 -4.05 -5.63 21.33
CA ASP A 31 -3.97 -6.25 20.01
C ASP A 31 -2.53 -6.37 19.50
N VAL A 32 -1.68 -5.37 19.74
CA VAL A 32 -0.23 -5.44 19.47
C VAL A 32 0.40 -6.59 20.25
N GLU A 33 0.13 -6.69 21.56
CA GLU A 33 0.64 -7.77 22.38
C GLU A 33 0.18 -9.15 21.91
N LYS A 34 -1.10 -9.27 21.54
CA LYS A 34 -1.65 -10.54 21.02
C LYS A 34 -0.96 -10.96 19.73
N LEU A 35 -0.74 -10.02 18.80
CA LEU A 35 -0.06 -10.29 17.54
C LEU A 35 1.40 -10.70 17.77
N ASN A 36 2.11 -9.99 18.65
CA ASN A 36 3.51 -10.29 18.96
C ASN A 36 3.71 -11.62 19.69
N ARG A 37 2.64 -12.24 20.23
CA ARG A 37 2.69 -13.61 20.78
C ARG A 37 2.55 -14.70 19.72
N LEU A 38 2.19 -14.33 18.49
CA LEU A 38 2.04 -15.29 17.41
C LEU A 38 3.40 -15.56 16.76
N PRO A 39 3.77 -16.83 16.52
CA PRO A 39 5.02 -17.16 15.83
C PRO A 39 5.08 -16.46 14.45
N GLY A 40 6.24 -15.90 14.12
CA GLY A 40 6.45 -15.20 12.85
C GLY A 40 5.71 -13.88 12.70
N CYS A 41 5.07 -13.35 13.75
CA CYS A 41 4.35 -12.08 13.72
C CYS A 41 5.08 -11.01 14.52
N GLU A 42 5.15 -9.82 13.96
CA GLU A 42 5.64 -8.61 14.63
C GLU A 42 4.66 -7.47 14.37
N ALA A 43 4.24 -6.77 15.41
CA ALA A 43 3.27 -5.69 15.30
C ALA A 43 3.77 -4.43 16.00
N ILE A 44 3.57 -3.29 15.37
CA ILE A 44 3.89 -1.96 15.90
C ILE A 44 2.67 -1.05 15.85
N ARG A 45 2.67 -0.01 16.67
CA ARG A 45 1.64 1.02 16.72
C ARG A 45 2.30 2.39 16.90
N GLU A 46 2.84 2.92 15.80
CA GLU A 46 3.63 4.16 15.82
C GLU A 46 2.99 5.29 15.01
N TYR A 47 2.11 4.97 14.05
CA TYR A 47 1.61 5.96 13.09
C TYR A 47 0.11 6.16 13.19
N ARG A 48 -0.32 7.42 13.06
CA ARG A 48 -1.71 7.79 12.84
C ARG A 48 -1.96 7.85 11.34
N ILE A 49 -2.54 6.80 10.79
CA ILE A 49 -2.79 6.71 9.35
C ILE A 49 -4.08 7.46 9.01
N VAL A 50 -3.93 8.50 8.20
CA VAL A 50 -5.04 9.20 7.54
C VAL A 50 -5.01 8.82 6.07
N TRP A 51 -6.16 8.50 5.50
CA TRP A 51 -6.25 8.14 4.09
C TRP A 51 -5.70 9.24 3.20
N GLY A 52 -4.78 8.89 2.31
CA GLY A 52 -4.11 9.84 1.41
C GLY A 52 -3.09 10.75 2.09
N GLY A 53 -2.74 10.49 3.36
CA GLY A 53 -1.72 11.21 4.10
C GLY A 53 -0.34 10.58 4.01
N PHE A 54 0.69 11.38 4.29
CA PHE A 54 2.08 10.95 4.19
C PHE A 54 2.48 9.90 5.24
N ALA A 55 1.83 9.92 6.42
CA ALA A 55 2.05 8.92 7.46
C ALA A 55 1.86 7.47 6.96
N HIS A 56 1.08 7.26 5.90
CA HIS A 56 0.92 5.95 5.27
C HIS A 56 2.24 5.48 4.61
N VAL A 57 2.92 6.36 3.87
CA VAL A 57 4.23 6.05 3.25
C VAL A 57 5.28 5.81 4.33
N GLN A 58 5.31 6.64 5.39
CA GLN A 58 6.22 6.46 6.53
C GLN A 58 6.06 5.09 7.16
N ALA A 59 4.81 4.68 7.39
CA ALA A 59 4.47 3.37 7.93
C ALA A 59 4.96 2.23 7.03
N ILE A 60 4.75 2.33 5.72
CA ILE A 60 5.21 1.34 4.74
C ILE A 60 6.73 1.19 4.79
N VAL A 61 7.47 2.29 4.75
CA VAL A 61 8.95 2.26 4.81
C VAL A 61 9.44 1.67 6.12
N LYS A 62 8.81 2.00 7.24
CA LYS A 62 9.13 1.40 8.55
C LYS A 62 8.93 -0.12 8.55
N LEU A 63 7.79 -0.60 8.03
CA LEU A 63 7.52 -2.04 7.94
C LEU A 63 8.52 -2.76 7.02
N MET A 64 8.90 -2.13 5.89
CA MET A 64 9.94 -2.66 5.01
C MET A 64 11.30 -2.77 5.72
N ALA A 65 11.70 -1.73 6.46
CA ALA A 65 12.94 -1.74 7.24
C ALA A 65 12.94 -2.83 8.32
N MET A 66 11.81 -3.05 8.99
CA MET A 66 11.64 -4.14 9.96
C MET A 66 11.74 -5.52 9.27
N ALA A 67 11.10 -5.70 8.11
CA ALA A 67 11.21 -6.95 7.34
C ALA A 67 12.66 -7.20 6.89
N LEU A 68 13.38 -6.17 6.46
CA LEU A 68 14.79 -6.28 6.06
C LEU A 68 15.73 -6.64 7.22
N SER A 69 15.34 -6.41 8.48
CA SER A 69 16.11 -6.84 9.65
C SER A 69 16.03 -8.36 9.90
N LYS A 70 15.13 -9.06 9.21
CA LYS A 70 14.99 -10.53 9.26
C LYS A 70 15.81 -11.14 8.12
N GLU A 71 16.72 -12.06 8.42
CA GLU A 71 17.60 -12.66 7.42
C GLU A 71 16.87 -13.64 6.49
N ASP A 72 15.81 -14.27 6.97
CA ASP A 72 15.01 -15.29 6.30
C ASP A 72 13.95 -14.72 5.34
N VAL A 73 13.75 -13.41 5.31
CA VAL A 73 12.81 -12.77 4.38
C VAL A 73 13.45 -12.58 3.01
N SER A 74 12.99 -13.30 2.00
CA SER A 74 13.47 -13.20 0.61
C SER A 74 12.53 -12.40 -0.29
N TYR A 75 11.23 -12.37 0.00
CA TYR A 75 10.22 -11.70 -0.79
C TYR A 75 9.17 -11.02 0.11
N MET A 76 8.65 -9.87 -0.31
CA MET A 76 7.73 -9.05 0.48
C MET A 76 6.45 -8.77 -0.28
N HIS A 77 5.31 -8.88 0.42
CA HIS A 77 3.99 -8.51 -0.08
C HIS A 77 3.38 -7.42 0.81
N LEU A 78 3.11 -6.25 0.24
CA LEU A 78 2.38 -5.20 0.95
C LEU A 78 0.89 -5.50 0.93
N LEU A 79 0.32 -5.82 2.08
CA LEU A 79 -1.09 -6.15 2.28
C LEU A 79 -1.76 -5.14 3.20
N THR A 80 -3.07 -5.11 3.15
CA THR A 80 -3.91 -4.35 4.08
C THR A 80 -4.83 -5.27 4.86
N GLY A 81 -5.47 -4.78 5.92
CA GLY A 81 -6.35 -5.61 6.76
C GLY A 81 -7.61 -6.16 6.08
N GLU A 82 -7.89 -5.77 4.84
CA GLU A 82 -9.03 -6.25 4.05
C GLU A 82 -8.60 -7.13 2.86
N ASP A 83 -7.32 -7.48 2.78
CA ASP A 83 -6.80 -8.45 1.81
C ASP A 83 -6.92 -9.86 2.37
N PHE A 84 -7.11 -10.84 1.48
CA PHE A 84 -7.17 -12.26 1.81
C PHE A 84 -6.26 -13.06 0.87
N PRO A 85 -5.38 -13.95 1.39
CA PRO A 85 -4.53 -14.79 0.58
C PRO A 85 -5.37 -15.88 -0.10
N LEU A 86 -5.13 -16.10 -1.40
CA LEU A 86 -5.75 -17.13 -2.22
C LEU A 86 -4.83 -18.34 -2.41
N LEU A 87 -3.53 -18.13 -2.22
CA LEU A 87 -2.50 -19.17 -2.27
C LEU A 87 -2.12 -19.59 -0.86
N THR A 88 -1.74 -20.86 -0.70
CA THR A 88 -1.15 -21.36 0.53
C THR A 88 0.28 -20.81 0.69
N PRO A 89 0.89 -20.88 1.89
CA PRO A 89 2.30 -20.46 2.08
C PRO A 89 3.24 -21.20 1.13
N GLU A 90 3.06 -22.50 0.96
CA GLU A 90 3.90 -23.31 0.09
C GLU A 90 3.80 -22.87 -1.38
N GLN A 91 2.58 -22.51 -1.82
CA GLN A 91 2.36 -21.98 -3.17
C GLN A 91 2.94 -20.56 -3.34
N LEU A 92 2.93 -19.75 -2.27
CA LEU A 92 3.58 -18.43 -2.29
C LEU A 92 5.10 -18.60 -2.39
N ASP A 93 5.69 -19.51 -1.61
CA ASP A 93 7.11 -19.81 -1.64
C ASP A 93 7.53 -20.35 -3.02
N GLU A 94 6.82 -21.34 -3.55
CA GLU A 94 7.08 -21.88 -4.89
C GLU A 94 7.09 -20.80 -5.96
N LYS A 95 6.19 -19.83 -5.85
CA LYS A 95 6.02 -18.78 -6.86
C LYS A 95 7.00 -17.61 -6.71
N PHE A 96 7.38 -17.27 -5.49
CA PHE A 96 8.06 -15.99 -5.23
C PHE A 96 9.44 -16.12 -4.60
N LEU A 97 9.80 -17.26 -3.97
CA LEU A 97 11.05 -17.41 -3.21
C LEU A 97 12.30 -17.02 -4.02
N THR A 98 12.33 -17.37 -5.30
CA THR A 98 13.43 -17.09 -6.20
C THR A 98 13.11 -16.04 -7.27
N SER A 99 11.98 -15.36 -7.14
CA SER A 99 11.53 -14.36 -8.11
C SER A 99 12.28 -13.04 -7.91
N ASP A 100 12.80 -12.49 -8.99
CA ASP A 100 13.38 -11.16 -9.07
C ASP A 100 12.38 -10.09 -9.56
N GLN A 101 11.14 -10.48 -9.83
CA GLN A 101 10.09 -9.62 -10.37
C GLN A 101 9.43 -8.76 -9.30
N ILE A 102 9.09 -7.55 -9.68
CA ILE A 102 8.31 -6.59 -8.89
C ILE A 102 6.90 -6.51 -9.49
N PHE A 103 5.91 -6.95 -8.75
CA PHE A 103 4.50 -6.87 -9.19
C PHE A 103 3.84 -5.64 -8.60
N MET A 104 3.49 -4.70 -9.45
CA MET A 104 2.72 -3.49 -9.13
C MET A 104 2.00 -3.00 -10.38
N ASP A 105 0.82 -2.41 -10.26
CA ASP A 105 0.21 -1.68 -11.37
C ASP A 105 0.80 -0.27 -11.48
N TYR A 106 0.88 0.25 -12.70
CA TYR A 106 1.26 1.64 -12.90
C TYR A 106 0.64 2.24 -14.16
N LEU A 107 0.45 3.54 -14.12
CA LEU A 107 0.17 4.42 -15.25
C LEU A 107 1.43 5.25 -15.54
N THR A 108 1.72 5.42 -16.83
CA THR A 108 2.83 6.29 -17.26
C THR A 108 2.46 7.78 -17.13
N PRO A 109 3.43 8.70 -17.11
CA PRO A 109 3.16 10.14 -17.02
C PRO A 109 2.14 10.63 -18.06
N GLU A 110 2.16 10.07 -19.27
CA GLU A 110 1.28 10.44 -20.38
C GLU A 110 -0.17 9.97 -20.17
N GLN A 111 -0.36 8.94 -19.37
CA GLN A 111 -1.67 8.37 -19.03
C GLN A 111 -2.33 9.05 -17.82
N LEU A 112 -1.59 9.91 -17.10
CA LEU A 112 -2.13 10.54 -15.90
C LEU A 112 -3.17 11.61 -16.23
N PRO A 113 -4.42 11.49 -15.75
CA PRO A 113 -5.39 12.56 -15.89
C PRO A 113 -5.01 13.78 -15.03
N GLU A 114 -5.48 14.95 -15.41
CA GLU A 114 -5.21 16.21 -14.70
C GLU A 114 -5.62 16.17 -13.22
N THR A 115 -6.65 15.42 -12.88
CA THR A 115 -7.11 15.22 -11.50
C THR A 115 -6.08 14.49 -10.63
N VAL A 116 -5.22 13.68 -11.25
CA VAL A 116 -4.12 12.98 -10.58
C VAL A 116 -2.86 13.85 -10.55
N THR A 117 -2.50 14.50 -11.67
CA THR A 117 -1.29 15.34 -11.71
C THR A 117 -1.36 16.49 -10.71
N LYS A 118 -2.53 17.06 -10.47
CA LYS A 118 -2.76 18.09 -9.43
C LYS A 118 -2.36 17.65 -8.03
N ARG A 119 -2.37 16.34 -7.73
CA ARG A 119 -2.04 15.81 -6.40
C ARG A 119 -0.58 16.02 -6.02
N TYR A 120 0.34 16.07 -6.99
CA TYR A 120 1.75 16.32 -6.76
C TYR A 120 2.25 17.67 -7.27
N GLN A 121 1.54 18.31 -8.20
CA GLN A 121 1.92 19.62 -8.79
C GLN A 121 1.73 20.79 -7.82
N TYR A 122 0.90 20.63 -6.79
CA TYR A 122 0.65 21.67 -5.80
C TYR A 122 0.99 21.18 -4.39
N TYR A 123 1.40 22.11 -3.52
CA TYR A 123 1.64 21.83 -2.12
C TYR A 123 0.33 21.60 -1.38
N ASN A 124 0.19 20.45 -0.76
CA ASN A 124 -0.97 20.01 0.00
C ASN A 124 -0.60 19.84 1.47
N TRP A 125 -0.66 20.91 2.25
CA TRP A 125 -0.17 20.93 3.64
C TRP A 125 -1.08 20.25 4.66
N PHE A 126 -2.32 19.90 4.29
CA PHE A 126 -3.30 19.34 5.22
C PHE A 126 -3.60 17.85 4.99
N THR A 127 -2.74 17.14 4.29
CA THR A 127 -2.96 15.74 3.89
C THR A 127 -3.02 14.78 5.07
N ASP A 128 -2.24 15.00 6.13
CA ASP A 128 -2.25 14.21 7.36
C ASP A 128 -3.35 14.63 8.36
N GLN A 129 -4.20 15.57 7.95
CA GLN A 129 -5.38 15.98 8.69
C GLN A 129 -6.61 15.16 8.24
N ASN A 130 -7.64 15.12 9.10
CA ASN A 130 -8.87 14.41 8.75
C ASN A 130 -9.55 15.05 7.53
N VAL A 131 -9.37 14.44 6.35
CA VAL A 131 -9.94 14.89 5.06
C VAL A 131 -11.48 14.97 5.04
N LYS A 132 -12.17 14.35 6.01
CA LYS A 132 -13.63 14.49 6.20
C LYS A 132 -14.01 15.82 6.84
N ASN A 133 -13.05 16.59 7.36
CA ASN A 133 -13.29 17.93 7.87
C ASN A 133 -13.47 18.89 6.68
N LYS A 134 -14.71 19.35 6.48
CA LYS A 134 -15.06 20.25 5.38
C LYS A 134 -14.26 21.56 5.38
N VAL A 135 -13.92 22.09 6.56
CA VAL A 135 -13.14 23.33 6.68
C VAL A 135 -11.71 23.13 6.18
N LEU A 136 -11.04 22.06 6.62
CA LEU A 136 -9.69 21.75 6.17
C LEU A 136 -9.65 21.45 4.66
N TRP A 137 -10.64 20.76 4.14
CA TRP A 137 -10.78 20.51 2.71
C TRP A 137 -10.96 21.82 1.90
N GLN A 138 -11.79 22.75 2.40
CA GLN A 138 -11.94 24.07 1.77
C GLN A 138 -10.66 24.89 1.82
N LEU A 139 -9.95 24.90 2.96
CA LEU A 139 -8.65 25.55 3.11
C LEU A 139 -7.64 24.98 2.11
N GLN A 140 -7.53 23.67 2.01
CA GLN A 140 -6.65 23.00 1.05
C GLN A 140 -6.97 23.43 -0.39
N ASN A 141 -8.23 23.44 -0.78
CA ASN A 141 -8.64 23.88 -2.12
C ASN A 141 -8.33 25.36 -2.36
N MET A 142 -8.44 26.20 -1.33
CA MET A 142 -8.09 27.62 -1.42
C MET A 142 -6.59 27.80 -1.61
N THR A 143 -5.75 27.07 -0.87
CA THR A 143 -4.28 27.11 -1.06
C THR A 143 -3.88 26.71 -2.47
N VAL A 144 -4.49 25.68 -3.05
CA VAL A 144 -4.25 25.26 -4.44
C VAL A 144 -4.67 26.34 -5.43
N LYS A 145 -5.82 27.02 -5.21
CA LYS A 145 -6.24 28.16 -6.06
C LYS A 145 -5.26 29.32 -6.01
N VAL A 146 -4.73 29.64 -4.84
CA VAL A 146 -3.71 30.70 -4.68
C VAL A 146 -2.43 30.33 -5.41
N GLN A 147 -1.95 29.09 -5.24
CA GLN A 147 -0.77 28.58 -5.96
C GLN A 147 -0.94 28.69 -7.47
N LYS A 148 -2.08 28.32 -8.01
CA LYS A 148 -2.39 28.47 -9.44
C LYS A 148 -2.31 29.92 -9.91
N LYS A 149 -2.91 30.86 -9.16
CA LYS A 149 -2.87 32.28 -9.48
C LYS A 149 -1.44 32.86 -9.41
N ALA A 150 -0.63 32.35 -8.49
CA ALA A 150 0.77 32.76 -8.32
C ALA A 150 1.73 32.07 -9.32
N GLY A 151 1.23 31.21 -10.22
CA GLY A 151 2.07 30.47 -11.16
C GLY A 151 2.93 29.38 -10.51
N ILE A 152 2.63 28.99 -9.25
CA ILE A 152 3.35 27.93 -8.54
C ILE A 152 2.83 26.58 -9.05
N CYS A 153 3.74 25.82 -9.64
CA CYS A 153 3.47 24.48 -10.14
C CYS A 153 4.75 23.66 -10.06
N ARG A 154 4.74 22.62 -9.24
CA ARG A 154 5.86 21.68 -9.11
C ARG A 154 5.94 20.80 -10.37
N LYS A 155 7.14 20.56 -10.87
CA LYS A 155 7.37 19.79 -12.10
C LYS A 155 7.55 18.29 -11.85
N GLY A 156 7.69 17.88 -10.58
CA GLY A 156 7.96 16.51 -10.21
C GLY A 156 7.91 16.26 -8.71
N ILE A 157 8.51 15.17 -8.28
CA ILE A 157 8.66 14.75 -6.88
C ILE A 157 10.15 14.43 -6.67
N GLY A 158 10.82 15.17 -5.79
CA GLY A 158 12.27 15.04 -5.55
C GLY A 158 13.07 15.12 -6.85
N PRO A 159 13.97 14.15 -7.13
CA PRO A 159 14.82 14.16 -8.32
C PRO A 159 14.05 13.79 -9.61
N PHE A 160 12.77 13.41 -9.51
CA PHE A 160 12.03 12.87 -10.64
C PHE A 160 11.07 13.89 -11.26
N THR A 161 11.16 14.05 -12.57
CA THR A 161 10.19 14.81 -13.40
C THR A 161 9.17 13.89 -14.07
N LYS A 162 9.49 12.61 -14.23
CA LYS A 162 8.55 11.59 -14.72
C LYS A 162 7.90 10.92 -13.53
N ILE A 163 6.62 11.20 -13.34
CA ILE A 163 5.85 10.67 -12.21
C ILE A 163 4.93 9.56 -12.70
N TYR A 164 5.07 8.42 -12.07
CA TYR A 164 4.24 7.23 -12.31
C TYR A 164 3.25 7.05 -11.15
N LYS A 165 2.07 6.51 -11.44
CA LYS A 165 1.01 6.33 -10.45
C LYS A 165 0.40 4.95 -10.56
N GLY A 166 0.19 4.29 -9.43
CA GLY A 166 -0.57 3.04 -9.34
C GLY A 166 -1.28 2.93 -8.00
N LEU A 167 -1.76 1.75 -7.68
CA LEU A 167 -2.23 1.46 -6.34
C LEU A 167 -1.05 1.21 -5.39
N VAL A 168 -1.29 1.33 -4.11
CA VAL A 168 -0.25 1.16 -3.08
C VAL A 168 0.33 -0.27 -3.04
N TYR A 169 -0.37 -1.22 -3.62
CA TYR A 169 -0.04 -2.63 -3.52
C TYR A 169 1.18 -3.00 -4.36
N VAL A 170 2.15 -3.60 -3.72
CA VAL A 170 3.36 -4.07 -4.36
C VAL A 170 3.77 -5.42 -3.76
N SER A 171 4.36 -6.25 -4.60
CA SER A 171 5.06 -7.47 -4.18
C SER A 171 6.44 -7.45 -4.82
N MET A 172 7.49 -7.64 -4.03
CA MET A 172 8.86 -7.41 -4.50
C MET A 172 9.88 -8.29 -3.77
N PRO A 173 11.02 -8.62 -4.41
CA PRO A 173 12.13 -9.29 -3.76
C PRO A 173 12.78 -8.39 -2.71
N ARG A 174 13.50 -9.02 -1.78
CA ARG A 174 14.24 -8.36 -0.69
C ARG A 174 15.14 -7.23 -1.18
N GLU A 175 15.84 -7.46 -2.28
CA GLU A 175 16.80 -6.52 -2.86
C GLU A 175 16.11 -5.25 -3.34
N ALA A 176 14.93 -5.37 -3.94
CA ALA A 176 14.12 -4.23 -4.36
C ALA A 176 13.61 -3.43 -3.16
N ALA A 177 13.19 -4.11 -2.08
CA ALA A 177 12.80 -3.44 -0.84
C ALA A 177 13.99 -2.72 -0.19
N ALA A 178 15.17 -3.34 -0.15
CA ALA A 178 16.39 -2.72 0.37
C ALA A 178 16.79 -1.49 -0.46
N TYR A 179 16.65 -1.57 -1.78
CA TYR A 179 16.86 -0.42 -2.67
C TYR A 179 15.93 0.75 -2.32
N VAL A 180 14.62 0.50 -2.15
CA VAL A 180 13.66 1.55 -1.80
C VAL A 180 14.00 2.22 -0.46
N VAL A 181 14.30 1.44 0.58
CA VAL A 181 14.68 1.98 1.90
C VAL A 181 15.98 2.80 1.79
N SER A 182 16.98 2.30 1.07
CA SER A 182 18.24 3.04 0.82
C SER A 182 18.01 4.31 0.00
N PHE A 183 17.14 4.25 -1.02
CA PHE A 183 16.79 5.40 -1.85
C PHE A 183 16.20 6.53 -0.99
N VAL A 184 15.19 6.21 -0.18
CA VAL A 184 14.54 7.19 0.71
C VAL A 184 15.53 7.80 1.70
N ALA A 185 16.45 7.00 2.24
CA ALA A 185 17.47 7.49 3.17
C ALA A 185 18.47 8.47 2.52
N LYS A 186 18.68 8.36 1.20
CA LYS A 186 19.62 9.20 0.44
C LYS A 186 18.98 10.42 -0.22
N HIS A 187 17.66 10.40 -0.42
CA HIS A 187 16.91 11.40 -1.16
C HIS A 187 15.88 12.08 -0.28
N GLY A 188 16.34 12.92 0.68
CA GLY A 188 15.47 13.68 1.57
C GLY A 188 14.50 14.59 0.82
N GLU A 189 14.92 15.16 -0.32
CA GLU A 189 14.07 15.99 -1.18
C GLU A 189 12.86 15.22 -1.74
N PHE A 190 13.02 13.94 -2.04
CA PHE A 190 11.90 13.09 -2.48
C PHE A 190 10.90 12.86 -1.35
N TRP A 191 11.43 12.66 -0.14
CA TRP A 191 10.64 12.47 1.06
C TRP A 191 9.82 13.71 1.44
N ASP A 192 10.47 14.88 1.41
CA ASP A 192 9.83 16.17 1.70
C ASP A 192 8.76 16.52 0.67
N ASP A 193 9.03 16.23 -0.59
CA ASP A 193 8.09 16.44 -1.68
C ASP A 193 6.86 15.52 -1.60
N LEU A 194 7.03 14.27 -1.18
CA LEU A 194 5.92 13.35 -0.94
C LEU A 194 5.04 13.81 0.23
N ALA A 195 5.64 14.41 1.27
CA ALA A 195 4.90 14.88 2.44
C ALA A 195 3.84 15.94 2.10
N VAL A 196 4.01 16.63 0.98
CA VAL A 196 3.07 17.64 0.49
C VAL A 196 2.28 17.20 -0.75
N CYS A 197 2.33 15.91 -1.10
CA CYS A 197 1.47 15.31 -2.12
C CYS A 197 0.15 14.82 -1.51
N GLN A 198 -0.92 14.79 -2.30
CA GLN A 198 -2.14 14.05 -1.94
C GLN A 198 -2.00 12.59 -2.38
N VAL A 199 -2.33 11.65 -1.50
CA VAL A 199 -2.27 10.21 -1.76
C VAL A 199 -0.86 9.80 -2.23
N PRO A 200 0.21 10.17 -1.47
CA PRO A 200 1.59 9.96 -1.88
C PRO A 200 1.96 8.49 -2.07
N GLU A 201 1.27 7.58 -1.38
CA GLU A 201 1.46 6.14 -1.52
C GLU A 201 1.17 5.60 -2.92
N GLU A 202 0.36 6.32 -3.72
CA GLU A 202 0.07 5.94 -5.11
C GLU A 202 1.17 6.37 -6.10
N PHE A 203 2.13 7.19 -5.68
CA PHE A 203 3.27 7.63 -6.49
C PHE A 203 4.60 7.02 -6.05
N PHE A 204 4.65 6.50 -4.84
CA PHE A 204 5.88 6.14 -4.13
C PHE A 204 6.69 5.08 -4.87
N PHE A 205 6.23 3.86 -4.91
CA PHE A 205 6.95 2.74 -5.54
C PHE A 205 7.07 2.90 -7.04
N GLN A 206 5.97 3.30 -7.68
CA GLN A 206 5.90 3.45 -9.13
C GLN A 206 6.93 4.46 -9.64
N THR A 207 7.07 5.60 -8.96
CA THR A 207 8.02 6.62 -9.38
C THR A 207 9.46 6.18 -9.13
N ILE A 208 9.75 5.52 -8.01
CA ILE A 208 11.11 5.03 -7.71
C ILE A 208 11.55 4.00 -8.75
N PHE A 209 10.78 2.91 -8.92
CA PHE A 209 11.20 1.80 -9.78
C PHE A 209 11.19 2.14 -11.27
N MET A 210 10.18 2.89 -11.73
CA MET A 210 10.05 3.20 -13.15
C MET A 210 11.05 4.25 -13.66
N ASN A 211 11.67 5.03 -12.78
CA ASN A 211 12.77 5.94 -13.13
C ASN A 211 14.16 5.31 -13.02
N ASP A 212 14.28 4.16 -12.39
CA ASP A 212 15.54 3.42 -12.33
C ASP A 212 15.63 2.43 -13.49
N LYS A 213 16.74 2.47 -14.25
CA LYS A 213 16.91 1.62 -15.45
C LYS A 213 17.00 0.13 -15.10
N ASN A 214 17.67 -0.19 -14.01
CA ASN A 214 17.89 -1.57 -13.60
C ASN A 214 16.60 -2.18 -13.04
N TRP A 215 15.92 -1.46 -12.14
CA TRP A 215 14.71 -1.97 -11.52
C TRP A 215 13.49 -2.00 -12.44
N ARG A 216 13.40 -1.06 -13.39
CA ARG A 216 12.26 -0.99 -14.32
C ARG A 216 12.07 -2.26 -15.14
N GLU A 217 13.17 -2.95 -15.49
CA GLU A 217 13.13 -4.19 -16.27
C GLU A 217 12.54 -5.37 -15.47
N HIS A 218 12.59 -5.31 -14.14
CA HIS A 218 12.00 -6.31 -13.26
C HIS A 218 10.52 -6.03 -12.93
N VAL A 219 9.96 -4.87 -13.34
CA VAL A 219 8.58 -4.50 -13.03
C VAL A 219 7.60 -5.17 -13.99
N VAL A 220 6.70 -5.94 -13.41
CA VAL A 220 5.52 -6.50 -14.09
C VAL A 220 4.32 -5.59 -13.78
N ASN A 221 3.75 -4.95 -14.81
CA ASN A 221 2.57 -4.09 -14.66
C ASN A 221 1.31 -4.92 -14.39
N LYS A 222 1.29 -5.55 -13.24
CA LYS A 222 0.19 -6.38 -12.75
C LYS A 222 0.25 -6.46 -11.23
N GLN A 223 -0.79 -6.06 -10.57
CA GLN A 223 -0.94 -6.37 -9.15
C GLN A 223 -1.43 -7.81 -8.97
N LEU A 224 -1.01 -8.44 -7.88
CA LEU A 224 -1.37 -9.83 -7.61
C LEU A 224 -2.72 -9.98 -6.87
N ARG A 225 -3.64 -9.01 -7.05
CA ARG A 225 -4.94 -8.98 -6.35
C ARG A 225 -6.12 -9.02 -7.28
N TYR A 226 -7.08 -9.87 -6.95
CA TYR A 226 -8.42 -9.75 -7.50
C TYR A 226 -9.20 -8.66 -6.76
N MET A 227 -9.77 -7.72 -7.49
CA MET A 227 -10.64 -6.65 -6.98
C MET A 227 -11.81 -6.43 -7.92
N ASP A 228 -13.00 -6.29 -7.35
CA ASP A 228 -14.19 -5.93 -8.13
C ASP A 228 -14.47 -4.42 -8.00
N TRP A 229 -14.32 -3.71 -9.11
CA TRP A 229 -14.58 -2.27 -9.22
C TRP A 229 -15.96 -1.96 -9.81
N THR A 230 -16.73 -2.98 -10.20
CA THR A 230 -17.99 -2.83 -10.95
C THR A 230 -19.22 -2.78 -10.07
N LYS A 231 -19.16 -3.29 -8.85
CA LYS A 231 -20.28 -3.27 -7.91
C LYS A 231 -20.44 -1.91 -7.25
N GLY A 232 -21.65 -1.37 -7.25
CA GLY A 232 -22.01 -0.10 -6.60
C GLY A 232 -22.55 -0.30 -5.18
N ASP A 233 -21.82 -1.04 -4.32
CA ASP A 233 -22.26 -1.37 -2.94
C ASP A 233 -21.84 -0.32 -1.88
N GLY A 234 -21.39 0.84 -2.34
CA GLY A 234 -20.89 1.93 -1.47
C GLY A 234 -19.44 1.73 -0.99
N SER A 235 -18.79 0.64 -1.39
CA SER A 235 -17.35 0.39 -1.22
C SER A 235 -16.63 0.44 -2.56
N SER A 236 -15.37 0.88 -2.57
CA SER A 236 -14.56 0.92 -3.80
C SER A 236 -13.11 0.49 -3.47
N PRO A 237 -12.66 -0.70 -3.91
CA PRO A 237 -13.44 -1.75 -4.57
C PRO A 237 -14.56 -2.34 -3.68
N ALA A 238 -15.45 -3.13 -4.29
CA ALA A 238 -16.59 -3.75 -3.61
C ALA A 238 -16.14 -4.81 -2.60
N TYR A 239 -16.96 -5.06 -1.57
CA TYR A 239 -16.79 -6.21 -0.71
C TYR A 239 -17.14 -7.50 -1.46
N LEU A 240 -16.21 -8.47 -1.44
CA LEU A 240 -16.40 -9.78 -2.05
C LEU A 240 -17.27 -10.66 -1.17
N THR A 241 -18.22 -11.35 -1.82
CA THR A 241 -19.18 -12.25 -1.18
C THR A 241 -19.10 -13.64 -1.80
N LEU A 242 -19.92 -14.60 -1.33
CA LEU A 242 -19.97 -15.95 -1.90
C LEU A 242 -20.25 -15.94 -3.41
N GLU A 243 -20.98 -14.97 -3.92
CA GLU A 243 -21.30 -14.82 -5.35
C GLU A 243 -20.06 -14.59 -6.22
N ASP A 244 -18.96 -14.13 -5.61
CA ASP A 244 -17.70 -13.86 -6.30
C ASP A 244 -16.76 -15.08 -6.33
N TYR A 245 -17.16 -16.20 -5.70
CA TYR A 245 -16.30 -17.37 -5.52
C TYR A 245 -15.64 -17.84 -6.81
N ASP A 246 -16.43 -18.07 -7.85
CA ASP A 246 -15.91 -18.59 -9.12
C ASP A 246 -14.97 -17.60 -9.81
N LYS A 247 -15.29 -16.30 -9.77
CA LYS A 247 -14.43 -15.23 -10.32
C LYS A 247 -13.10 -15.13 -9.56
N VAL A 248 -13.16 -15.20 -8.23
CA VAL A 248 -11.97 -15.16 -7.36
C VAL A 248 -11.08 -16.38 -7.64
N LYS A 249 -11.64 -17.58 -7.71
CA LYS A 249 -10.89 -18.82 -8.00
C LYS A 249 -10.28 -18.81 -9.40
N ALA A 250 -11.02 -18.33 -10.40
CA ALA A 250 -10.56 -18.25 -11.80
C ALA A 250 -9.54 -17.12 -12.03
N SER A 251 -9.37 -16.18 -11.10
CA SER A 251 -8.53 -15.00 -11.28
C SER A 251 -7.03 -15.30 -11.41
N GLY A 252 -6.56 -16.41 -10.86
CA GLY A 252 -5.13 -16.75 -10.79
C GLY A 252 -4.30 -15.77 -9.95
N CYS A 253 -4.96 -14.90 -9.15
CA CYS A 253 -4.31 -13.96 -8.27
C CYS A 253 -3.79 -14.63 -6.99
N ALA A 254 -2.76 -14.04 -6.37
CA ALA A 254 -2.24 -14.52 -5.08
C ALA A 254 -3.10 -14.05 -3.91
N PHE A 255 -3.79 -12.93 -4.07
CA PHE A 255 -4.61 -12.29 -3.06
C PHE A 255 -5.95 -11.86 -3.63
N ALA A 256 -6.92 -11.58 -2.78
CA ALA A 256 -8.18 -10.94 -3.16
C ALA A 256 -8.56 -9.83 -2.17
N ARG A 257 -9.30 -8.85 -2.66
CA ARG A 257 -9.77 -7.68 -1.95
C ARG A 257 -11.12 -7.24 -2.50
N LYS A 258 -12.08 -6.87 -1.72
CA LYS A 258 -12.07 -6.43 -0.34
C LYS A 258 -12.87 -7.41 0.52
N PHE A 259 -12.31 -7.86 1.64
CA PHE A 259 -12.99 -8.78 2.55
C PHE A 259 -13.52 -8.03 3.77
N HIS A 260 -14.85 -8.06 3.92
CA HIS A 260 -15.50 -7.56 5.13
C HIS A 260 -15.62 -8.69 6.17
N PRO A 261 -15.38 -8.43 7.47
CA PRO A 261 -15.40 -9.48 8.51
C PRO A 261 -16.65 -10.34 8.54
N LYS A 262 -17.83 -9.74 8.29
CA LYS A 262 -19.13 -10.44 8.30
C LYS A 262 -19.61 -10.82 6.89
N GLN A 263 -19.60 -9.87 5.93
CA GLN A 263 -20.19 -10.10 4.60
C GLN A 263 -19.42 -11.13 3.79
N SER A 264 -18.07 -11.18 3.98
CA SER A 264 -17.20 -12.12 3.26
C SER A 264 -16.92 -13.41 4.03
N GLU A 265 -17.64 -13.67 5.13
CA GLU A 265 -17.35 -14.82 6.02
C GLU A 265 -17.51 -16.15 5.29
N ILE A 266 -18.63 -16.35 4.61
CA ILE A 266 -18.92 -17.59 3.86
C ILE A 266 -17.94 -17.78 2.69
N LEU A 267 -17.62 -16.71 1.95
CA LEU A 267 -16.63 -16.76 0.88
C LEU A 267 -15.25 -17.18 1.43
N ARG A 268 -14.83 -16.56 2.51
CA ARG A 268 -13.55 -16.82 3.15
C ARG A 268 -13.41 -18.25 3.64
N ASP A 269 -14.51 -18.83 4.16
CA ASP A 269 -14.52 -20.20 4.67
C ASP A 269 -14.52 -21.25 3.56
N ARG A 270 -14.95 -20.86 2.37
CA ARG A 270 -14.97 -21.71 1.18
C ARG A 270 -13.65 -21.67 0.37
N LEU A 271 -12.92 -20.57 0.42
CA LEU A 271 -11.61 -20.39 -0.24
C LEU A 271 -10.49 -21.16 0.48
#